data_824d92a0060cd49bf9a6584e1a046fd3
#
_entry.id   824d92a0060cd49bf9a6584e1a046fd3
#
_cell.length_a   1.000
_cell.length_b   1.000
_cell.length_c   1.000
_cell.angle_alpha   90.00
_cell.angle_beta   90.00
_cell.angle_gamma   90.00
#
_symmetry.space_group_name_H-M   'P 1'
#
loop_
_entity.id
_entity.type
_entity.pdbx_description
1 polymer ?
#
loop_
_entity_poly.entity_id
_entity_poly.type
_entity_poly.pdbx_seq_one_letter_code
_entity_poly.pdbx_strand_id
1 'polypeptide(L)'
;MADRKDFLRDINPNKAKGLDPQVGDKPRVIDFSIFKTEYWGSLSGLAPPSCSPELLFAEIMGVIKGSSVTAKSLKPLYRAEYVKKNAKASPAFTSEAEREKVFGAFERYEKQKKLRKEIDELDRVSALLKSLRDKKALAEQIQRCFEEIYVDGGSTFQYSTAKY
;
A
#
# COMPACT_ATOMS: atom_id res chain seq x y z
N MET A 1 -7.62 -19.42 31.10
CA MET A 1 -7.07 -19.45 29.74
C MET A 1 -8.28 -19.48 28.81
N ALA A 2 -8.59 -18.38 28.14
CA ALA A 2 -9.67 -18.34 27.15
C ALA A 2 -9.21 -19.13 25.92
N ASP A 3 -10.08 -20.00 25.41
CA ASP A 3 -9.78 -20.90 24.32
C ASP A 3 -9.56 -20.08 23.02
N ARG A 4 -8.53 -20.44 22.27
CA ARG A 4 -8.15 -19.84 20.99
C ARG A 4 -9.30 -19.83 19.96
N LYS A 5 -10.26 -20.73 20.12
CA LYS A 5 -11.47 -20.83 19.29
C LYS A 5 -12.51 -19.73 19.58
N ASP A 6 -12.58 -19.24 20.81
CA ASP A 6 -13.52 -18.18 21.17
C ASP A 6 -13.06 -16.81 20.62
N PHE A 7 -11.73 -16.58 20.54
CA PHE A 7 -11.17 -15.38 19.96
C PHE A 7 -11.49 -15.24 18.45
N LEU A 8 -11.41 -16.34 17.68
CA LEU A 8 -11.73 -16.33 16.25
C LEU A 8 -13.25 -16.17 16.00
N ARG A 9 -14.10 -16.50 16.97
CA ARG A 9 -15.55 -16.21 16.93
C ARG A 9 -15.85 -14.73 17.15
N ASP A 10 -15.06 -14.04 17.96
CA ASP A 10 -15.25 -12.60 18.24
C ASP A 10 -14.69 -11.70 17.14
N ILE A 11 -13.79 -12.22 16.28
CA ILE A 11 -13.39 -11.61 15.00
C ILE A 11 -14.38 -11.98 13.88
N ASN A 12 -15.62 -12.32 14.21
CA ASN A 12 -16.66 -12.47 13.19
C ASN A 12 -16.78 -11.13 12.45
N PRO A 13 -16.51 -11.08 11.13
CA PRO A 13 -16.63 -9.85 10.35
C PRO A 13 -18.04 -9.22 10.41
N ASN A 14 -19.05 -9.98 10.84
CA ASN A 14 -20.41 -9.50 11.06
C ASN A 14 -20.63 -8.83 12.43
N LYS A 15 -19.72 -8.96 13.38
CA LYS A 15 -19.81 -8.29 14.70
C LYS A 15 -19.05 -6.96 14.77
N ALA A 16 -18.18 -6.69 13.81
CA ALA A 16 -17.55 -5.38 13.60
C ALA A 16 -18.56 -4.36 13.02
N LYS A 17 -19.81 -4.40 13.43
CA LYS A 17 -20.92 -3.49 13.03
C LYS A 17 -20.69 -2.01 13.35
N GLY A 18 -19.51 -1.63 13.84
CA GLY A 18 -19.10 -0.23 14.05
C GLY A 18 -17.94 0.22 13.17
N LEU A 19 -17.39 -0.66 12.31
CA LEU A 19 -16.27 -0.38 11.41
C LEU A 19 -16.57 -0.73 9.95
N ASP A 20 -17.74 -1.31 9.67
CA ASP A 20 -18.19 -1.50 8.30
C ASP A 20 -18.75 -0.16 7.80
N PRO A 21 -18.17 0.50 6.81
CA PRO A 21 -18.94 1.41 6.00
C PRO A 21 -20.11 0.60 5.48
N GLN A 22 -21.33 1.14 5.59
CA GLN A 22 -22.59 0.52 5.22
C GLN A 22 -22.44 -0.41 4.02
N VAL A 23 -23.11 -1.57 4.05
CA VAL A 23 -23.17 -2.58 2.98
C VAL A 23 -23.82 -1.95 1.73
N GLY A 24 -23.11 -1.08 1.09
CA GLY A 24 -23.35 -0.36 -0.13
C GLY A 24 -22.00 0.08 -0.62
N ASP A 25 -21.46 -0.58 -1.64
CA ASP A 25 -20.25 -0.23 -2.36
C ASP A 25 -18.93 -0.29 -1.56
N LYS A 26 -18.48 -1.50 -1.25
CA LYS A 26 -17.06 -1.69 -0.97
C LYS A 26 -16.27 -1.21 -2.19
N PRO A 27 -15.32 -0.28 -2.03
CA PRO A 27 -14.57 0.21 -3.16
C PRO A 27 -13.86 -0.96 -3.86
N ARG A 28 -13.91 -0.98 -5.19
CA ARG A 28 -13.21 -1.98 -5.99
C ARG A 28 -11.71 -1.83 -5.76
N VAL A 29 -11.06 -2.95 -5.49
CA VAL A 29 -9.61 -2.98 -5.27
C VAL A 29 -8.89 -3.21 -6.59
N ILE A 30 -7.97 -2.31 -6.93
CA ILE A 30 -7.16 -2.40 -8.14
C ILE A 30 -5.99 -3.33 -7.86
N ASP A 31 -5.98 -4.49 -8.52
CA ASP A 31 -4.85 -5.38 -8.66
C ASP A 31 -4.07 -5.10 -9.95
N PHE A 32 -3.01 -5.88 -10.21
CA PHE A 32 -2.23 -5.72 -11.43
C PHE A 32 -3.03 -6.00 -12.71
N SER A 33 -3.95 -6.96 -12.69
CA SER A 33 -4.78 -7.28 -13.86
C SER A 33 -5.67 -6.09 -14.25
N ILE A 34 -6.35 -5.50 -13.28
CA ILE A 34 -7.18 -4.30 -13.47
C ILE A 34 -6.32 -3.12 -13.94
N PHE A 35 -5.16 -2.92 -13.31
CA PHE A 35 -4.23 -1.87 -13.72
C PHE A 35 -3.82 -2.01 -15.17
N LYS A 36 -3.43 -3.22 -15.59
CA LYS A 36 -2.99 -3.51 -16.96
C LYS A 36 -4.10 -3.30 -17.99
N THR A 37 -5.30 -3.75 -17.69
CA THR A 37 -6.42 -3.73 -18.65
C THR A 37 -7.15 -2.39 -18.72
N GLU A 38 -7.28 -1.69 -17.60
CA GLU A 38 -8.17 -0.52 -17.49
C GLU A 38 -7.43 0.81 -17.31
N TYR A 39 -6.19 0.80 -16.80
CA TYR A 39 -5.43 2.00 -16.50
C TYR A 39 -4.28 2.23 -17.49
N TRP A 40 -3.53 1.18 -17.83
CA TRP A 40 -2.32 1.28 -18.63
C TRP A 40 -2.49 2.05 -19.93
N GLY A 41 -3.59 1.83 -20.66
CA GLY A 41 -3.84 2.52 -21.93
C GLY A 41 -3.80 4.04 -21.84
N SER A 42 -4.22 4.61 -20.69
CA SER A 42 -4.20 6.06 -20.45
C SER A 42 -2.91 6.58 -19.83
N LEU A 43 -2.04 5.68 -19.34
CA LEU A 43 -0.80 5.99 -18.64
C LEU A 43 0.43 5.81 -19.52
N SER A 44 0.37 4.89 -20.50
CA SER A 44 1.49 4.50 -21.34
C SER A 44 2.14 5.68 -22.09
N GLY A 45 1.35 6.62 -22.55
CA GLY A 45 1.85 7.84 -23.21
C GLY A 45 2.56 8.84 -22.28
N LEU A 46 2.37 8.71 -20.97
CA LEU A 46 3.04 9.53 -19.94
C LEU A 46 4.29 8.86 -19.39
N ALA A 47 4.36 7.54 -19.43
CA ALA A 47 5.48 6.76 -18.94
C ALA A 47 6.70 6.85 -19.89
N PRO A 48 7.92 6.52 -19.42
CA PRO A 48 9.07 6.38 -20.31
C PRO A 48 8.80 5.35 -21.42
N PRO A 49 9.37 5.50 -22.64
CA PRO A 49 9.12 4.59 -23.77
C PRO A 49 9.47 3.14 -23.50
N SER A 50 10.46 2.89 -22.65
CA SER A 50 10.89 1.55 -22.23
C SER A 50 10.06 0.95 -21.09
N CYS A 51 9.08 1.70 -20.58
CA CYS A 51 8.29 1.28 -19.42
C CYS A 51 7.19 0.31 -19.83
N SER A 52 7.14 -0.83 -19.18
CA SER A 52 6.02 -1.78 -19.27
C SER A 52 4.97 -1.52 -18.18
N PRO A 53 3.73 -2.05 -18.33
CA PRO A 53 2.74 -1.95 -17.26
C PRO A 53 3.21 -2.59 -15.95
N GLU A 54 3.97 -3.70 -16.03
CA GLU A 54 4.56 -4.38 -14.87
C GLU A 54 5.53 -3.47 -14.12
N LEU A 55 6.43 -2.83 -14.86
CA LEU A 55 7.42 -1.91 -14.27
C LEU A 55 6.75 -0.69 -13.63
N LEU A 56 5.79 -0.09 -14.31
CA LEU A 56 5.09 1.08 -13.76
C LEU A 56 4.32 0.71 -12.49
N PHE A 57 3.59 -0.41 -12.53
CA PHE A 57 2.82 -0.86 -11.36
C PHE A 57 3.72 -1.19 -10.18
N ALA A 58 4.83 -1.92 -10.41
CA ALA A 58 5.80 -2.25 -9.38
C ALA A 58 6.44 -0.98 -8.78
N GLU A 59 6.78 0.00 -9.60
CA GLU A 59 7.35 1.27 -9.13
C GLU A 59 6.35 2.09 -8.31
N ILE A 60 5.08 2.17 -8.75
CA ILE A 60 4.03 2.84 -7.98
C ILE A 60 3.83 2.16 -6.64
N MET A 61 3.65 0.83 -6.63
CA MET A 61 3.34 0.08 -5.40
C MET A 61 4.57 -0.06 -4.50
N GLY A 62 5.73 -0.37 -5.05
CA GLY A 62 6.93 -0.66 -4.25
C GLY A 62 7.70 0.58 -3.82
N VAL A 63 7.80 1.60 -4.66
CA VAL A 63 8.66 2.76 -4.41
C VAL A 63 7.86 4.00 -4.01
N ILE A 64 6.88 4.41 -4.82
CA ILE A 64 6.17 5.65 -4.58
C ILE A 64 5.22 5.53 -3.39
N LYS A 65 4.49 4.42 -3.26
CA LYS A 65 3.52 4.17 -2.19
C LYS A 65 4.03 3.22 -1.10
N GLY A 66 4.90 2.27 -1.41
CA GLY A 66 5.31 1.16 -0.52
C GLY A 66 6.67 1.32 0.14
N SER A 67 7.37 2.45 -0.01
CA SER A 67 8.67 2.64 0.63
C SER A 67 8.58 2.74 2.15
N SER A 68 9.69 2.50 2.86
CA SER A 68 9.76 2.65 4.32
C SER A 68 9.38 4.05 4.82
N VAL A 69 9.63 5.08 4.02
CA VAL A 69 9.22 6.47 4.31
C VAL A 69 7.70 6.61 4.27
N THR A 70 7.07 6.02 3.25
CA THR A 70 5.60 6.07 3.09
C THR A 70 4.88 5.25 4.16
N ALA A 71 5.46 4.14 4.62
CA ALA A 71 4.94 3.36 5.73
C ALA A 71 4.90 4.17 7.04
N LYS A 72 5.85 5.08 7.25
CA LYS A 72 5.87 5.99 8.41
C LYS A 72 4.90 7.15 8.25
N SER A 73 4.86 7.78 7.08
CA SER A 73 4.01 8.97 6.82
C SER A 73 2.55 8.61 6.50
N LEU A 74 2.28 7.38 6.07
CA LEU A 74 1.00 6.90 5.51
C LEU A 74 0.55 7.71 4.29
N LYS A 75 1.52 8.28 3.56
CA LYS A 75 1.30 9.06 2.35
C LYS A 75 2.30 8.63 1.28
N PRO A 76 1.93 8.65 0.00
CA PRO A 76 2.89 8.47 -1.08
C PRO A 76 4.05 9.46 -0.99
N LEU A 77 5.19 9.13 -1.60
CA LEU A 77 6.29 10.08 -1.73
C LEU A 77 5.83 11.33 -2.49
N TYR A 78 6.35 12.48 -2.09
CA TYR A 78 6.19 13.67 -2.88
C TYR A 78 7.07 13.62 -4.15
N ARG A 79 6.67 14.36 -5.20
CA ARG A 79 7.39 14.42 -6.48
C ARG A 79 8.90 14.67 -6.29
N ALA A 80 9.26 15.68 -5.53
CA ALA A 80 10.67 16.02 -5.30
C ALA A 80 11.44 14.91 -4.56
N GLU A 81 10.79 14.19 -3.66
CA GLU A 81 11.41 13.07 -2.95
C GLU A 81 11.63 11.86 -3.86
N TYR A 82 10.67 11.58 -4.74
CA TYR A 82 10.77 10.48 -5.69
C TYR A 82 11.78 10.77 -6.81
N VAL A 83 11.68 11.91 -7.43
CA VAL A 83 12.54 12.29 -8.57
C VAL A 83 14.02 12.34 -8.18
N LYS A 84 14.33 12.84 -6.98
CA LYS A 84 15.70 12.91 -6.46
C LYS A 84 16.23 11.60 -5.85
N LYS A 85 15.45 10.50 -5.87
CA LYS A 85 15.95 9.22 -5.37
C LYS A 85 17.17 8.74 -6.15
N ASN A 86 18.07 8.04 -5.45
CA ASN A 86 19.21 7.40 -6.10
C ASN A 86 18.79 6.14 -6.85
N ALA A 87 19.64 5.65 -7.77
CA ALA A 87 19.39 4.47 -8.57
C ALA A 87 19.18 3.18 -7.75
N LYS A 88 19.71 3.09 -6.52
CA LYS A 88 19.46 1.94 -5.63
C LYS A 88 18.02 1.86 -5.14
N ALA A 89 17.36 3.00 -4.98
CA ALA A 89 16.00 3.08 -4.49
C ALA A 89 14.95 2.95 -5.61
N SER A 90 15.34 3.21 -6.86
CA SER A 90 14.50 3.07 -8.06
C SER A 90 15.37 2.53 -9.20
N PRO A 91 15.72 1.23 -9.16
CA PRO A 91 16.66 0.64 -10.12
C PRO A 91 16.10 0.56 -11.55
N ALA A 92 14.78 0.56 -11.70
CA ALA A 92 14.13 0.50 -13.00
C ALA A 92 14.18 1.84 -13.75
N PHE A 93 14.26 2.97 -13.03
CA PHE A 93 14.28 4.32 -13.60
C PHE A 93 15.45 5.11 -13.03
N THR A 94 16.56 5.13 -13.76
CA THR A 94 17.84 5.64 -13.25
C THR A 94 18.00 7.15 -13.39
N SER A 95 17.35 7.78 -14.39
CA SER A 95 17.43 9.22 -14.63
C SER A 95 16.28 9.99 -13.97
N GLU A 96 16.55 11.24 -13.60
CA GLU A 96 15.50 12.15 -13.08
C GLU A 96 14.39 12.37 -14.11
N ALA A 97 14.75 12.45 -15.39
CA ALA A 97 13.80 12.65 -16.49
C ALA A 97 12.82 11.47 -16.63
N GLU A 98 13.28 10.23 -16.45
CA GLU A 98 12.40 9.05 -16.42
C GLU A 98 11.49 9.07 -15.20
N ARG A 99 12.05 9.37 -14.02
CA ARG A 99 11.27 9.46 -12.79
C ARG A 99 10.22 10.56 -12.83
N GLU A 100 10.49 11.68 -13.48
CA GLU A 100 9.47 12.73 -13.72
C GLU A 100 8.30 12.20 -14.54
N LYS A 101 8.57 11.45 -15.61
CA LYS A 101 7.53 10.80 -16.42
C LYS A 101 6.72 9.78 -15.62
N VAL A 102 7.41 8.91 -14.86
CA VAL A 102 6.76 7.93 -13.99
C VAL A 102 5.88 8.62 -12.96
N PHE A 103 6.33 9.71 -12.35
CA PHE A 103 5.53 10.45 -11.38
C PHE A 103 4.32 11.12 -12.03
N GLY A 104 4.44 11.65 -13.24
CA GLY A 104 3.31 12.14 -14.02
C GLY A 104 2.26 11.07 -14.31
N ALA A 105 2.71 9.85 -14.66
CA ALA A 105 1.83 8.70 -14.83
C ALA A 105 1.16 8.30 -13.50
N PHE A 106 1.89 8.32 -12.39
CA PHE A 106 1.34 8.08 -11.05
C PHE A 106 0.24 9.10 -10.66
N GLU A 107 0.46 10.40 -10.89
CA GLU A 107 -0.57 11.40 -10.61
C GLU A 107 -1.84 11.19 -11.45
N ARG A 108 -1.67 10.79 -12.70
CA ARG A 108 -2.81 10.43 -13.57
C ARG A 108 -3.54 9.20 -13.06
N TYR A 109 -2.81 8.18 -12.62
CA TYR A 109 -3.36 6.98 -11.98
C TYR A 109 -4.20 7.34 -10.75
N GLU A 110 -3.65 8.10 -9.81
CA GLU A 110 -4.35 8.51 -8.60
C GLU A 110 -5.62 9.34 -8.90
N LYS A 111 -5.54 10.22 -9.89
CA LYS A 111 -6.70 11.01 -10.33
C LYS A 111 -7.82 10.12 -10.88
N GLN A 112 -7.49 9.16 -11.74
CA GLN A 112 -8.48 8.23 -12.29
C GLN A 112 -9.08 7.33 -11.21
N LYS A 113 -8.26 6.76 -10.34
CA LYS A 113 -8.67 5.96 -9.19
C LYS A 113 -9.68 6.71 -8.32
N LYS A 114 -9.37 7.96 -7.98
CA LYS A 114 -10.28 8.82 -7.22
C LYS A 114 -11.62 9.08 -7.92
N LEU A 115 -11.59 9.33 -9.22
CA LEU A 115 -12.81 9.56 -10.00
C LEU A 115 -13.71 8.31 -10.06
N ARG A 116 -13.10 7.12 -10.12
CA ARG A 116 -13.81 5.84 -10.15
C ARG A 116 -14.20 5.35 -8.75
N LYS A 117 -13.79 6.04 -7.69
CA LYS A 117 -13.96 5.63 -6.28
C LYS A 117 -13.37 4.24 -6.01
N GLU A 118 -12.24 3.94 -6.64
CA GLU A 118 -11.49 2.71 -6.50
C GLU A 118 -10.29 2.92 -5.56
N ILE A 119 -9.78 1.84 -5.00
CA ILE A 119 -8.61 1.84 -4.11
C ILE A 119 -7.62 0.78 -4.58
N ASP A 120 -6.37 0.90 -4.20
CA ASP A 120 -5.37 -0.16 -4.34
C ASP A 120 -4.99 -0.76 -2.98
N GLU A 121 -4.17 -1.82 -3.01
CA GLU A 121 -3.78 -2.52 -1.79
C GLU A 121 -3.02 -1.62 -0.81
N LEU A 122 -2.22 -0.68 -1.30
CA LEU A 122 -1.48 0.26 -0.43
C LEU A 122 -2.39 1.29 0.24
N ASP A 123 -3.52 1.64 -0.39
CA ASP A 123 -4.54 2.46 0.25
C ASP A 123 -5.19 1.69 1.42
N ARG A 124 -5.47 0.39 1.22
CA ARG A 124 -6.00 -0.48 2.30
C ARG A 124 -5.02 -0.60 3.45
N VAL A 125 -3.75 -0.89 3.15
CA VAL A 125 -2.69 -0.98 4.17
C VAL A 125 -2.54 0.34 4.91
N SER A 126 -2.54 1.47 4.21
CA SER A 126 -2.43 2.81 4.83
C SER A 126 -3.62 3.12 5.74
N ALA A 127 -4.84 2.76 5.32
CA ALA A 127 -6.03 2.93 6.13
C ALA A 127 -5.99 2.05 7.39
N LEU A 128 -5.55 0.79 7.27
CA LEU A 128 -5.36 -0.11 8.40
C LEU A 128 -4.33 0.42 9.40
N LEU A 129 -3.15 0.81 8.91
CA LEU A 129 -2.09 1.35 9.76
C LEU A 129 -2.52 2.64 10.47
N LYS A 130 -3.28 3.50 9.78
CA LYS A 130 -3.87 4.69 10.40
C LYS A 130 -4.84 4.31 11.52
N SER A 131 -5.74 3.35 11.27
CA SER A 131 -6.68 2.88 12.29
C SER A 131 -5.97 2.31 13.52
N LEU A 132 -4.85 1.58 13.32
CA LEU A 132 -4.03 1.05 14.43
C LEU A 132 -3.32 2.15 15.22
N ARG A 133 -2.87 3.21 14.57
CA ARG A 133 -2.26 4.37 15.26
C ARG A 133 -3.30 5.16 16.07
N ASP A 134 -4.50 5.32 15.52
CA ASP A 134 -5.56 6.09 16.16
C ASP A 134 -6.21 5.32 17.33
N LYS A 135 -6.14 3.98 17.33
CA LYS A 135 -6.77 3.08 18.30
C LYS A 135 -5.73 2.22 19.02
N LYS A 136 -5.02 2.80 20.00
CA LYS A 136 -4.00 2.08 20.79
C LYS A 136 -4.47 0.74 21.35
N ALA A 137 -5.68 0.70 21.90
CA ALA A 137 -6.25 -0.52 22.45
C ALA A 137 -6.37 -1.65 21.42
N LEU A 138 -6.69 -1.32 20.16
CA LEU A 138 -6.75 -2.30 19.07
C LEU A 138 -5.34 -2.79 18.72
N ALA A 139 -4.36 -1.91 18.66
CA ALA A 139 -2.97 -2.27 18.40
C ALA A 139 -2.42 -3.22 19.49
N GLU A 140 -2.69 -2.92 20.76
CA GLU A 140 -2.31 -3.77 21.89
C GLU A 140 -2.99 -5.15 21.86
N GLN A 141 -4.27 -5.20 21.49
CA GLN A 141 -4.98 -6.47 21.31
C GLN A 141 -4.36 -7.31 20.21
N ILE A 142 -4.04 -6.71 19.06
CA ILE A 142 -3.40 -7.41 17.93
C ILE A 142 -2.02 -7.93 18.33
N GLN A 143 -1.20 -7.13 19.02
CA GLN A 143 0.11 -7.57 19.51
C GLN A 143 0.03 -8.78 20.45
N ARG A 144 -1.01 -8.87 21.27
CA ARG A 144 -1.24 -10.02 22.17
C ARG A 144 -1.73 -11.27 21.46
N CYS A 145 -2.21 -11.15 20.21
CA CYS A 145 -2.73 -12.28 19.44
C CYS A 145 -1.63 -13.10 18.76
N PHE A 146 -0.44 -12.53 18.59
CA PHE A 146 0.65 -13.16 17.87
C PHE A 146 1.87 -13.27 18.78
N GLU A 147 2.36 -14.47 19.00
CA GLU A 147 3.63 -14.73 19.67
C GLU A 147 4.78 -14.58 18.67
N GLU A 148 4.55 -15.03 17.44
CA GLU A 148 5.54 -14.98 16.35
C GLU A 148 4.87 -14.64 15.01
N ILE A 149 5.57 -13.92 14.17
CA ILE A 149 5.14 -13.59 12.80
C ILE A 149 6.23 -14.08 11.84
N TYR A 150 5.86 -15.02 10.99
CA TYR A 150 6.74 -15.51 9.92
C TYR A 150 6.42 -14.76 8.62
N VAL A 151 7.45 -14.18 8.01
CA VAL A 151 7.34 -13.51 6.71
C VAL A 151 8.10 -14.34 5.70
N ASP A 152 7.38 -15.01 4.80
CA ASP A 152 7.96 -15.73 3.68
C ASP A 152 8.33 -14.73 2.57
N GLY A 153 9.57 -14.79 2.07
CA GLY A 153 10.02 -13.90 0.99
C GLY A 153 11.27 -13.08 1.25
N GLY A 154 12.15 -13.51 2.13
CA GLY A 154 13.59 -13.25 2.05
C GLY A 154 14.09 -11.82 2.16
N SER A 155 13.59 -11.02 3.07
CA SER A 155 14.35 -9.90 3.63
C SER A 155 14.28 -10.00 5.14
N THR A 156 15.45 -10.14 5.76
CA THR A 156 15.57 -10.22 7.23
C THR A 156 15.08 -8.89 7.83
N PHE A 157 13.84 -8.83 8.24
CA PHE A 157 13.35 -7.73 9.08
C PHE A 157 13.83 -8.00 10.51
N GLN A 158 14.88 -7.32 10.92
CA GLN A 158 15.22 -7.26 12.34
C GLN A 158 14.20 -6.37 13.04
N TYR A 159 13.26 -6.98 13.73
CA TYR A 159 12.47 -6.28 14.74
C TYR A 159 13.34 -6.09 15.99
N SER A 160 13.83 -4.88 16.19
CA SER A 160 14.32 -4.48 17.49
C SER A 160 13.10 -4.40 18.43
N THR A 161 12.98 -5.37 19.32
CA THR A 161 12.10 -5.25 20.49
C THR A 161 12.69 -4.20 21.42
N ALA A 162 12.37 -2.94 21.16
CA ALA A 162 12.62 -1.89 22.15
C ALA A 162 11.69 -2.18 23.34
N LYS A 163 12.28 -2.69 24.43
CA LYS A 163 11.64 -2.69 25.74
C LYS A 163 11.48 -1.22 26.16
N TYR A 164 10.25 -0.78 26.34
CA TYR A 164 9.91 0.40 27.11
C TYR A 164 9.44 -0.02 28.50
#